data_1ff44505b868389d148696b85b4d7079
#
_entry.id   1ff44505b868389d148696b85b4d7079
#
_cell.length_a   1.000
_cell.length_b   1.000
_cell.length_c   1.000
_cell.angle_alpha   90.00
_cell.angle_beta   90.00
_cell.angle_gamma   90.00
#
_symmetry.space_group_name_H-M   'P 1'
#
loop_
_entity.id
_entity.type
_entity.pdbx_description
1 polymer ?
#
loop_
_entity_poly.entity_id
_entity_poly.type
_entity_poly.pdbx_seq_one_letter_code
_entity_poly.pdbx_strand_id
1 'polypeptide(L)'
;PDVRVVVQIAPAVRIAVGDLFGIPKGENSLGKLVTALRMMGFDEIYDTNFGADLTVIEEAKEFVERLESGENLPLFTSCCPAWVKFIEQNYADMLDVPSSVKSPMQIFASVAKDLWAKDK
;
A
#
# COMPACT_ATOMS: atom_id res chain seq x y z
N PRO A 1 28.91 -3.30 4.63
CA PRO A 1 28.10 -3.39 3.43
C PRO A 1 27.23 -2.15 3.37
N ASP A 2 27.28 -1.45 2.25
CA ASP A 2 26.46 -0.27 2.03
C ASP A 2 25.03 -0.73 1.80
N VAL A 3 24.27 -0.83 2.89
CA VAL A 3 22.84 -1.17 2.83
C VAL A 3 22.07 0.15 2.70
N ARG A 4 21.39 0.32 1.60
CA ARG A 4 20.49 1.45 1.37
C ARG A 4 19.16 1.18 2.05
N VAL A 5 18.74 2.08 2.93
CA VAL A 5 17.50 1.95 3.69
C VAL A 5 16.43 2.85 3.07
N VAL A 6 15.38 2.23 2.57
CA VAL A 6 14.29 2.90 1.87
C VAL A 6 12.99 2.77 2.68
N VAL A 7 12.21 3.83 2.76
CA VAL A 7 10.90 3.84 3.43
C VAL A 7 9.81 4.34 2.48
N GLN A 8 8.62 3.76 2.59
CA GLN A 8 7.42 4.27 1.94
C GLN A 8 6.40 4.71 2.99
N ILE A 9 5.71 5.83 2.74
CA ILE A 9 4.74 6.43 3.66
C ILE A 9 3.33 6.11 3.17
N ALA A 10 2.55 5.44 4.02
CA ALA A 10 1.13 5.20 3.73
C ALA A 10 0.30 6.49 3.83
N PRO A 11 -0.79 6.62 3.04
CA PRO A 11 -1.62 7.83 3.02
C PRO A 11 -2.14 8.27 4.38
N ALA A 12 -2.60 7.35 5.22
CA ALA A 12 -3.13 7.66 6.53
C ALA A 12 -2.07 8.19 7.51
N VAL A 13 -0.82 7.77 7.38
CA VAL A 13 0.26 8.14 8.31
C VAL A 13 0.56 9.62 8.24
N ARG A 14 0.49 10.25 7.05
CA ARG A 14 0.75 11.70 6.88
C ARG A 14 -0.23 12.60 7.64
N ILE A 15 -1.39 12.06 8.00
CA ILE A 15 -2.41 12.76 8.79
C ILE A 15 -2.30 12.35 10.26
N ALA A 16 -2.27 11.04 10.55
CA ALA A 16 -2.32 10.52 11.91
C ALA A 16 -1.07 10.83 12.75
N VAL A 17 0.10 10.90 12.14
CA VAL A 17 1.34 11.20 12.87
C VAL A 17 1.32 12.59 13.51
N GLY A 18 0.60 13.53 12.92
CA GLY A 18 0.45 14.88 13.45
C GLY A 18 -0.17 14.95 14.85
N ASP A 19 -1.09 14.04 15.14
CA ASP A 19 -1.78 13.97 16.45
C ASP A 19 -0.79 13.75 17.61
N LEU A 20 0.31 13.04 17.36
CA LEU A 20 1.35 12.77 18.36
C LEU A 20 2.26 13.99 18.65
N PHE A 21 2.27 14.97 17.77
CA PHE A 21 3.15 16.14 17.83
C PHE A 21 2.38 17.46 17.98
N GLY A 22 1.11 17.42 18.37
CA GLY A 22 0.30 18.60 18.60
C GLY A 22 -0.04 19.38 17.34
N ILE A 23 0.05 18.76 16.18
CA ILE A 23 -0.42 19.34 14.91
C ILE A 23 -1.96 19.23 14.87
N PRO A 24 -2.68 20.27 14.41
CA PRO A 24 -4.14 20.23 14.34
C PRO A 24 -4.64 18.99 13.58
N LYS A 25 -5.71 18.36 14.09
CA LYS A 25 -6.31 17.18 13.48
C LYS A 25 -6.68 17.43 12.03
N GLY A 26 -6.31 16.47 11.16
CA GLY A 26 -6.58 16.56 9.73
C GLY A 26 -5.59 17.38 8.93
N GLU A 27 -4.60 18.00 9.58
CA GLU A 27 -3.53 18.70 8.87
C GLU A 27 -2.54 17.71 8.26
N ASN A 28 -2.17 17.94 7.01
CA ASN A 28 -1.19 17.11 6.32
C ASN A 28 0.24 17.42 6.82
N SER A 29 0.81 16.48 7.54
CA SER A 29 2.16 16.61 8.12
C SER A 29 3.26 15.95 7.27
N LEU A 30 2.99 15.61 5.99
CA LEU A 30 3.92 14.88 5.13
C LEU A 30 5.33 15.51 5.07
N GLY A 31 5.42 16.82 4.88
CA GLY A 31 6.70 17.51 4.79
C GLY A 31 7.54 17.39 6.07
N LYS A 32 6.89 17.50 7.24
CA LYS A 32 7.53 17.34 8.54
C LYS A 32 7.98 15.88 8.74
N LEU A 33 7.14 14.92 8.36
CA LEU A 33 7.44 13.49 8.44
C LEU A 33 8.63 13.11 7.55
N VAL A 34 8.68 13.60 6.30
CA VAL A 34 9.81 13.38 5.39
C VAL A 34 11.12 13.94 6.00
N THR A 35 11.06 15.14 6.58
CA THR A 35 12.23 15.73 7.24
C THR A 35 12.69 14.87 8.41
N ALA A 36 11.77 14.42 9.27
CA ALA A 36 12.10 13.56 10.40
C ALA A 36 12.74 12.23 9.96
N LEU A 37 12.19 11.59 8.94
CA LEU A 37 12.72 10.33 8.39
C LEU A 37 14.14 10.51 7.81
N ARG A 38 14.40 11.61 7.13
CA ARG A 38 15.78 11.96 6.68
C ARG A 38 16.74 12.16 7.83
N MET A 39 16.29 12.84 8.89
CA MET A 39 17.12 13.01 10.12
C MET A 39 17.39 11.68 10.84
N MET A 40 16.50 10.69 10.70
CA MET A 40 16.69 9.33 11.21
C MET A 40 17.65 8.48 10.37
N GLY A 41 18.09 8.97 9.21
CA GLY A 41 19.07 8.30 8.37
C GLY A 41 18.49 7.41 7.27
N PHE A 42 17.20 7.58 6.91
CA PHE A 42 16.66 6.92 5.71
C PHE A 42 17.22 7.56 4.45
N ASP A 43 17.75 6.73 3.54
CA ASP A 43 18.37 7.18 2.30
C ASP A 43 17.33 7.71 1.30
N GLU A 44 16.21 6.99 1.17
CA GLU A 44 15.15 7.34 0.23
C GLU A 44 13.77 7.22 0.89
N ILE A 45 12.89 8.17 0.57
CA ILE A 45 11.55 8.25 1.14
C ILE A 45 10.55 8.41 0.00
N TYR A 46 9.60 7.50 -0.07
CA TYR A 46 8.62 7.42 -1.15
C TYR A 46 7.18 7.51 -0.64
N ASP A 47 6.28 7.91 -1.52
CA ASP A 47 4.85 7.91 -1.28
C ASP A 47 4.22 6.60 -1.79
N THR A 48 3.53 5.88 -0.92
CA THR A 48 2.82 4.64 -1.29
C THR A 48 1.69 4.87 -2.30
N ASN A 49 1.24 6.12 -2.52
CA ASN A 49 0.24 6.45 -3.54
C ASN A 49 0.65 5.98 -4.94
N PHE A 50 1.93 5.99 -5.27
CA PHE A 50 2.41 5.40 -6.52
C PHE A 50 2.01 3.91 -6.67
N GLY A 51 2.18 3.13 -5.60
CA GLY A 51 1.73 1.74 -5.57
C GLY A 51 0.21 1.61 -5.60
N ALA A 52 -0.51 2.57 -5.00
CA ALA A 52 -1.96 2.59 -5.01
C ALA A 52 -2.53 2.84 -6.41
N ASP A 53 -1.95 3.73 -7.19
CA ASP A 53 -2.36 3.98 -8.57
C ASP A 53 -2.22 2.71 -9.42
N LEU A 54 -1.11 1.98 -9.26
CA LEU A 54 -0.92 0.69 -9.94
C LEU A 54 -1.91 -0.38 -9.46
N THR A 55 -2.19 -0.42 -8.15
CA THR A 55 -3.19 -1.34 -7.59
C THR A 55 -4.56 -1.10 -8.21
N VAL A 56 -4.99 0.15 -8.33
CA VAL A 56 -6.28 0.52 -8.95
C VAL A 56 -6.37 -0.01 -10.39
N ILE A 57 -5.30 0.12 -11.17
CA ILE A 57 -5.26 -0.37 -12.55
C ILE A 57 -5.41 -1.90 -12.60
N GLU A 58 -4.67 -2.61 -11.76
CA GLU A 58 -4.69 -4.08 -11.76
C GLU A 58 -6.02 -4.63 -11.18
N GLU A 59 -6.57 -4.03 -10.11
CA GLU A 59 -7.89 -4.42 -9.58
C GLU A 59 -9.02 -4.10 -10.57
N ALA A 60 -8.92 -3.01 -11.33
CA ALA A 60 -9.90 -2.70 -12.36
C ALA A 60 -9.90 -3.75 -13.49
N LYS A 61 -8.72 -4.23 -13.90
CA LYS A 61 -8.62 -5.34 -14.87
C LYS A 61 -9.27 -6.62 -14.32
N GLU A 62 -8.89 -7.02 -13.10
CA GLU A 62 -9.45 -8.19 -12.44
C GLU A 62 -10.98 -8.09 -12.33
N PHE A 63 -11.49 -6.90 -11.98
CA PHE A 63 -12.94 -6.67 -11.90
C PHE A 63 -13.63 -6.88 -13.25
N VAL A 64 -13.08 -6.37 -14.35
CA VAL A 64 -13.63 -6.56 -15.70
C VAL A 64 -13.63 -8.04 -16.07
N GLU A 65 -12.53 -8.76 -15.83
CA GLU A 65 -12.42 -10.20 -16.10
C GLU A 65 -13.48 -11.00 -15.32
N ARG A 66 -13.68 -10.70 -14.03
CA ARG A 66 -14.72 -11.33 -13.20
C ARG A 66 -16.12 -10.97 -13.64
N LEU A 67 -16.33 -9.74 -14.10
CA LEU A 67 -17.64 -9.31 -14.63
C LEU A 67 -18.00 -10.03 -15.94
N GLU A 68 -17.02 -10.22 -16.82
CA GLU A 68 -17.19 -10.92 -18.09
C GLU A 68 -17.42 -12.43 -17.89
N SER A 69 -16.72 -13.06 -16.95
CA SER A 69 -16.90 -14.48 -16.62
C SER A 69 -18.14 -14.75 -15.77
N GLY A 70 -18.62 -13.78 -15.02
CA GLY A 70 -19.68 -13.93 -14.02
C GLY A 70 -19.27 -14.68 -12.75
N GLU A 71 -17.95 -14.91 -12.55
CA GLU A 71 -17.42 -15.69 -11.44
C GLU A 71 -16.79 -14.78 -10.37
N ASN A 72 -16.74 -15.28 -9.13
CA ASN A 72 -16.08 -14.62 -7.98
C ASN A 72 -16.52 -13.17 -7.73
N LEU A 73 -17.80 -12.90 -7.87
CA LEU A 73 -18.45 -11.64 -7.56
C LEU A 73 -19.26 -11.75 -6.25
N PRO A 74 -19.37 -10.63 -5.47
CA PRO A 74 -18.75 -9.33 -5.67
C PRO A 74 -17.23 -9.37 -5.45
N LEU A 75 -16.47 -8.46 -6.10
CA LEU A 75 -15.05 -8.29 -5.83
C LEU A 75 -14.87 -7.37 -4.62
N PHE A 76 -14.12 -7.82 -3.61
CA PHE A 76 -13.67 -7.00 -2.48
C PHE A 76 -12.17 -6.73 -2.60
N THR A 77 -11.75 -5.49 -2.32
CA THR A 77 -10.32 -5.16 -2.27
C THR A 77 -9.63 -5.92 -1.12
N SER A 78 -8.36 -6.27 -1.30
CA SER A 78 -7.59 -7.11 -0.36
C SER A 78 -6.34 -6.41 0.20
N CYS A 79 -6.24 -5.09 0.08
CA CYS A 79 -5.05 -4.35 0.51
C CYS A 79 -4.85 -4.28 2.03
N CYS A 80 -5.89 -4.57 2.83
CA CYS A 80 -5.82 -4.54 4.28
C CYS A 80 -5.59 -5.95 4.85
N PRO A 81 -4.43 -6.25 5.48
CA PRO A 81 -4.14 -7.58 6.02
C PRO A 81 -5.07 -8.00 7.16
N ALA A 82 -5.58 -7.05 7.94
CA ALA A 82 -6.56 -7.35 9.00
C ALA A 82 -7.90 -7.80 8.41
N TRP A 83 -8.32 -7.19 7.30
CA TRP A 83 -9.52 -7.57 6.55
C TRP A 83 -9.36 -8.97 5.95
N VAL A 84 -8.24 -9.25 5.29
CA VAL A 84 -7.96 -10.58 4.72
C VAL A 84 -7.99 -11.65 5.82
N LYS A 85 -7.31 -11.43 6.95
CA LYS A 85 -7.35 -12.34 8.09
C LYS A 85 -8.75 -12.53 8.66
N PHE A 86 -9.56 -11.50 8.68
CA PHE A 86 -10.94 -11.59 9.15
C PHE A 86 -11.77 -12.53 8.27
N ILE A 87 -11.62 -12.43 6.94
CA ILE A 87 -12.29 -13.34 5.99
C ILE A 87 -11.77 -14.77 6.18
N GLU A 88 -10.45 -14.97 6.21
CA GLU A 88 -9.84 -16.29 6.42
C GLU A 88 -10.37 -17.01 7.66
N GLN A 89 -10.60 -16.29 8.72
CA GLN A 89 -11.02 -16.86 10.01
C GLN A 89 -12.53 -17.05 10.16
N ASN A 90 -13.32 -16.23 9.49
CA ASN A 90 -14.77 -16.19 9.72
C ASN A 90 -15.60 -16.57 8.50
N TYR A 91 -15.03 -16.49 7.29
CA TYR A 91 -15.73 -16.69 6.01
C TYR A 91 -14.82 -17.43 5.02
N ALA A 92 -14.33 -18.61 5.43
CA ALA A 92 -13.41 -19.42 4.63
C ALA A 92 -13.97 -19.85 3.27
N ASP A 93 -15.27 -19.92 3.14
CA ASP A 93 -16.01 -20.20 1.92
C ASP A 93 -16.07 -19.02 0.94
N MET A 94 -15.61 -17.83 1.36
CA MET A 94 -15.58 -16.62 0.55
C MET A 94 -14.15 -16.21 0.15
N LEU A 95 -13.17 -17.09 0.22
CA LEU A 95 -11.76 -16.74 -0.06
C LEU A 95 -11.49 -16.42 -1.54
N ASP A 96 -12.38 -16.79 -2.44
CA ASP A 96 -12.27 -16.45 -3.87
C ASP A 96 -12.81 -15.04 -4.20
N VAL A 97 -13.51 -14.41 -3.24
CA VAL A 97 -14.13 -13.09 -3.42
C VAL A 97 -13.14 -11.92 -3.29
N PRO A 98 -12.20 -11.91 -2.33
CA PRO A 98 -11.18 -10.88 -2.26
C PRO A 98 -10.32 -10.82 -3.53
N SER A 99 -9.89 -9.61 -3.90
CA SER A 99 -8.96 -9.39 -5.01
C SER A 99 -7.65 -10.16 -4.81
N SER A 100 -7.14 -10.75 -5.88
CA SER A 100 -5.83 -11.40 -5.92
C SER A 100 -4.67 -10.41 -6.07
N VAL A 101 -4.97 -9.14 -6.34
CA VAL A 101 -3.99 -8.10 -6.58
C VAL A 101 -3.22 -7.77 -5.29
N LYS A 102 -1.92 -7.61 -5.42
CA LYS A 102 -1.05 -7.20 -4.32
C LYS A 102 -1.45 -5.83 -3.77
N SER A 103 -1.30 -5.66 -2.46
CA SER A 103 -1.52 -4.35 -1.84
C SER A 103 -0.61 -3.25 -2.42
N PRO A 104 -0.99 -1.97 -2.33
CA PRO A 104 -0.16 -0.84 -2.76
C PRO A 104 1.28 -0.91 -2.23
N MET A 105 1.45 -1.30 -0.97
CA MET A 105 2.76 -1.47 -0.36
C MET A 105 3.59 -2.56 -1.05
N GLN A 106 2.97 -3.69 -1.36
CA GLN A 106 3.64 -4.82 -2.02
C GLN A 106 3.96 -4.52 -3.49
N ILE A 107 3.06 -3.85 -4.22
CA ILE A 107 3.30 -3.43 -5.60
C ILE A 107 4.47 -2.45 -5.63
N PHE A 108 4.44 -1.42 -4.78
CA PHE A 108 5.55 -0.49 -4.66
C PHE A 108 6.88 -1.23 -4.40
N ALA A 109 6.92 -2.13 -3.42
CA ALA A 109 8.14 -2.88 -3.09
C ALA A 109 8.61 -3.77 -4.25
N SER A 110 7.70 -4.35 -5.02
CA SER A 110 8.04 -5.14 -6.20
C SER A 110 8.68 -4.27 -7.29
N VAL A 111 8.09 -3.12 -7.59
CA VAL A 111 8.60 -2.16 -8.59
C VAL A 111 9.96 -1.60 -8.14
N ALA A 112 10.07 -1.17 -6.88
CA ALA A 112 11.31 -0.62 -6.34
C ALA A 112 12.47 -1.63 -6.42
N LYS A 113 12.21 -2.90 -6.11
CA LYS A 113 13.22 -3.95 -6.19
C LYS A 113 13.59 -4.32 -7.62
N ASP A 114 12.64 -4.29 -8.54
CA ASP A 114 12.90 -4.71 -9.92
C ASP A 114 13.53 -3.60 -10.77
N LEU A 115 13.01 -2.39 -10.69
CA LEU A 115 13.46 -1.29 -11.55
C LEU A 115 14.61 -0.48 -10.94
N TRP A 116 14.57 -0.22 -9.63
CA TRP A 116 15.52 0.73 -9.03
C TRP A 116 16.72 0.05 -8.35
N ALA A 117 16.55 -1.17 -7.84
CA ALA A 117 17.65 -1.88 -7.20
C ALA A 117 18.63 -2.49 -8.22
N LYS A 118 18.21 -2.66 -9.47
CA LYS A 118 19.08 -3.18 -10.54
C LYS A 118 19.99 -2.11 -11.17
N ASP A 119 19.59 -0.84 -11.07
CA ASP A 119 20.32 0.27 -11.70
C ASP A 119 21.38 0.89 -10.76
N LYS A 120 21.65 0.27 -9.63
CA LYS A 120 22.57 0.72 -8.58
C LYS A 120 23.43 -0.42 -8.07
#